data_9eebfb6a4142c8a7bb709c04f047267c
#
_entry.id   9eebfb6a4142c8a7bb709c04f047267c
#
_cell.length_a   1.000
_cell.length_b   1.000
_cell.length_c   1.000
_cell.angle_alpha   90.00
_cell.angle_beta   90.00
_cell.angle_gamma   90.00
#
_symmetry.space_group_name_H-M   'P 1'
#
loop_
_entity.id
_entity.type
_entity.pdbx_description
1 polymer ?
#
loop_
_entity_poly.entity_id
_entity_poly.type
_entity_poly.pdbx_seq_one_letter_code
_entity_poly.pdbx_strand_id
1 'polypeptide(L)'
;MIFQPLRLASLCALALVLFSLPTFAVDDERVAQFRAANQGKIITVLGPIDAESAGITLPHEHFFLDLSLPFDDPDRWVRAGRRAPGGAEDRSVYDLELKLDNWAEVYRVLWRTKDPLVLDDFDLAVEEAGAFKAAGGATVIDVTSKGLGRDPERLALLARRSGLHIVMGTGWYREGWRPIDFNGMNVDELADDMVAEIVEGTGPDKIHAGVIGEIPAMDLATEPDSNDVKQLRAAARASVKTGAALTLHQWVGDGERLMKTLDILEAEGADLGRVIVGHVGGDAPDQLDILAAALARGVTLEFDLLGVAFLLAEKVSDTRGAADTVAALVKQGYSDQLLLSQDVCTKTQLKAYGGNGYDYVLTEVVPYLKGIGVTDEDVEKLLVANSARLFSIAP
;
A
#
# COMPACT_ATOMS: atom_id res chain seq x y z
N MET A 1 -29.09 65.87 45.31
CA MET A 1 -29.62 64.63 44.70
C MET A 1 -28.53 64.13 43.75
N ILE A 2 -27.79 63.13 44.21
CA ILE A 2 -26.67 62.55 43.47
C ILE A 2 -27.09 61.14 43.08
N PHE A 3 -27.25 60.92 41.78
CA PHE A 3 -27.56 59.56 41.26
C PHE A 3 -26.24 58.78 41.05
N GLN A 4 -26.10 57.62 41.72
CA GLN A 4 -25.08 56.66 41.42
C GLN A 4 -25.62 55.63 40.37
N PRO A 5 -24.84 55.24 39.37
CA PRO A 5 -25.25 54.11 38.49
C PRO A 5 -24.78 52.77 39.05
N LEU A 6 -25.73 51.82 39.11
CA LEU A 6 -25.47 50.40 39.35
C LEU A 6 -24.61 49.83 38.21
N ARG A 7 -23.50 49.17 38.57
CA ARG A 7 -22.75 48.33 37.66
C ARG A 7 -23.31 46.89 37.70
N LEU A 8 -23.95 46.45 36.63
CA LEU A 8 -24.22 45.04 36.39
C LEU A 8 -22.92 44.37 35.90
N ALA A 9 -22.40 43.42 36.68
CA ALA A 9 -21.35 42.53 36.25
C ALA A 9 -22.01 41.30 35.57
N SER A 10 -21.89 41.23 34.23
CA SER A 10 -22.25 40.00 33.47
C SER A 10 -21.13 38.97 33.65
N LEU A 11 -21.43 37.89 34.39
CA LEU A 11 -20.63 36.68 34.34
C LEU A 11 -20.96 35.93 33.03
N CYS A 12 -20.07 36.00 32.06
CA CYS A 12 -20.06 35.02 30.94
C CYS A 12 -19.45 33.71 31.45
N ALA A 13 -20.30 32.73 31.71
CA ALA A 13 -19.86 31.37 31.89
C ALA A 13 -19.45 30.78 30.53
N LEU A 14 -18.14 30.65 30.32
CA LEU A 14 -17.59 29.94 29.19
C LEU A 14 -17.85 28.43 29.41
N ALA A 15 -18.86 27.88 28.74
CA ALA A 15 -19.06 26.45 28.69
C ALA A 15 -17.95 25.87 27.75
N LEU A 16 -16.93 25.24 28.34
CA LEU A 16 -16.02 24.37 27.60
C LEU A 16 -16.83 23.16 27.14
N VAL A 17 -17.25 23.17 25.88
CA VAL A 17 -17.71 21.95 25.22
C VAL A 17 -16.44 21.15 24.90
N LEU A 18 -16.13 20.18 25.76
CA LEU A 18 -15.17 19.14 25.46
C LEU A 18 -15.79 18.30 24.32
N PHE A 19 -15.40 18.57 23.09
CA PHE A 19 -15.57 17.62 22.02
C PHE A 19 -14.66 16.43 22.36
N SER A 20 -15.22 15.38 22.92
CA SER A 20 -14.57 14.06 22.90
C SER A 20 -14.45 13.67 21.42
N LEU A 21 -13.23 13.62 20.91
CA LEU A 21 -12.94 12.96 19.65
C LEU A 21 -13.51 11.54 19.73
N PRO A 22 -14.13 11.03 18.66
CA PRO A 22 -14.61 9.66 18.67
C PRO A 22 -13.41 8.74 18.96
N THR A 23 -13.49 7.95 20.01
CA THR A 23 -12.55 6.87 20.26
C THR A 23 -12.76 5.83 19.16
N PHE A 24 -11.78 5.63 18.29
CA PHE A 24 -11.79 4.61 17.24
C PHE A 24 -11.67 3.18 17.82
N ALA A 25 -11.48 3.03 19.12
CA ALA A 25 -11.27 1.74 19.76
C ALA A 25 -12.48 0.82 19.58
N VAL A 26 -12.28 -0.22 18.77
CA VAL A 26 -13.22 -1.35 18.68
C VAL A 26 -13.02 -2.21 19.90
N ASP A 27 -14.11 -2.62 20.57
CA ASP A 27 -14.01 -3.48 21.73
C ASP A 27 -13.48 -4.89 21.37
N ASP A 28 -12.77 -5.52 22.29
CA ASP A 28 -12.13 -6.82 22.07
C ASP A 28 -13.13 -7.92 21.73
N GLU A 29 -14.39 -7.83 22.18
CA GLU A 29 -15.44 -8.81 21.87
C GLU A 29 -15.80 -8.74 20.38
N ARG A 30 -15.94 -7.54 19.80
CA ARG A 30 -16.19 -7.33 18.37
C ARG A 30 -15.02 -7.83 17.51
N VAL A 31 -13.80 -7.56 17.92
CA VAL A 31 -12.60 -8.08 17.26
C VAL A 31 -12.62 -9.61 17.27
N ALA A 32 -12.90 -10.23 18.42
CA ALA A 32 -12.97 -11.70 18.52
C ALA A 32 -14.10 -12.27 17.65
N GLN A 33 -15.27 -11.64 17.61
CA GLN A 33 -16.39 -12.03 16.76
C GLN A 33 -16.03 -11.93 15.28
N PHE A 34 -15.36 -10.83 14.87
CA PHE A 34 -14.90 -10.65 13.48
C PHE A 34 -13.91 -11.75 13.09
N ARG A 35 -12.90 -12.04 13.91
CA ARG A 35 -11.92 -13.10 13.66
C ARG A 35 -12.60 -14.46 13.54
N ALA A 36 -13.46 -14.83 14.47
CA ALA A 36 -14.17 -16.11 14.47
C ALA A 36 -15.04 -16.30 13.21
N ALA A 37 -15.67 -15.23 12.73
CA ALA A 37 -16.53 -15.27 11.54
C ALA A 37 -15.72 -15.33 10.22
N ASN A 38 -14.48 -14.81 10.21
CA ASN A 38 -13.70 -14.59 9.00
C ASN A 38 -12.36 -15.36 8.95
N GLN A 39 -12.06 -16.16 9.96
CA GLN A 39 -10.87 -17.03 9.95
C GLN A 39 -10.79 -17.85 8.67
N GLY A 40 -9.64 -17.79 7.99
CA GLY A 40 -9.39 -18.50 6.72
C GLY A 40 -10.08 -17.85 5.50
N LYS A 41 -10.77 -16.71 5.67
CA LYS A 41 -11.38 -15.96 4.56
C LYS A 41 -10.59 -14.71 4.22
N ILE A 42 -10.64 -14.31 2.96
CA ILE A 42 -10.10 -13.06 2.47
C ILE A 42 -11.22 -12.01 2.51
N ILE A 43 -10.93 -10.85 3.11
CA ILE A 43 -11.88 -9.75 3.20
C ILE A 43 -11.74 -8.87 1.96
N THR A 44 -12.73 -8.90 1.09
CA THR A 44 -12.82 -8.05 -0.09
C THR A 44 -13.72 -6.84 0.15
N VAL A 45 -13.66 -5.84 -0.71
CA VAL A 45 -14.57 -4.67 -0.68
C VAL A 45 -16.05 -5.03 -0.88
N LEU A 46 -16.36 -6.24 -1.31
CA LEU A 46 -17.73 -6.76 -1.45
C LEU A 46 -18.10 -7.78 -0.36
N GLY A 47 -17.24 -7.99 0.62
CA GLY A 47 -17.42 -8.94 1.70
C GLY A 47 -16.42 -10.09 1.65
N PRO A 48 -16.46 -11.01 2.63
CA PRO A 48 -15.50 -12.11 2.75
C PRO A 48 -15.72 -13.17 1.66
N ILE A 49 -14.61 -13.73 1.17
CA ILE A 49 -14.59 -14.89 0.26
C ILE A 49 -13.73 -16.01 0.88
N ASP A 50 -13.96 -17.25 0.49
CA ASP A 50 -13.08 -18.35 0.86
C ASP A 50 -11.72 -18.19 0.18
N ALA A 51 -10.62 -18.50 0.90
CA ALA A 51 -9.27 -18.27 0.40
C ALA A 51 -8.99 -19.01 -0.93
N GLU A 52 -9.56 -20.20 -1.12
CA GLU A 52 -9.45 -20.99 -2.35
C GLU A 52 -10.12 -20.30 -3.56
N SER A 53 -11.01 -19.33 -3.30
CA SER A 53 -11.68 -18.57 -4.36
C SER A 53 -10.87 -17.38 -4.86
N ALA A 54 -9.73 -17.06 -4.22
CA ALA A 54 -8.90 -15.92 -4.61
C ALA A 54 -8.36 -16.04 -6.04
N GLY A 55 -7.97 -17.25 -6.47
CA GLY A 55 -7.38 -17.49 -7.79
C GLY A 55 -6.09 -16.70 -8.01
N ILE A 56 -5.76 -16.43 -9.26
CA ILE A 56 -4.56 -15.64 -9.62
C ILE A 56 -4.69 -14.23 -9.05
N THR A 57 -3.73 -13.84 -8.23
CA THR A 57 -3.74 -12.60 -7.45
C THR A 57 -2.56 -11.70 -7.78
N LEU A 58 -2.82 -10.40 -8.00
CA LEU A 58 -1.81 -9.34 -7.92
C LEU A 58 -1.84 -8.76 -6.51
N PRO A 59 -0.78 -8.97 -5.71
CA PRO A 59 -0.80 -8.66 -4.29
C PRO A 59 -0.44 -7.20 -3.95
N HIS A 60 -0.05 -6.36 -4.93
CA HIS A 60 0.37 -4.98 -4.73
C HIS A 60 0.03 -4.11 -5.94
N GLU A 61 -1.14 -3.45 -5.91
CA GLU A 61 -1.59 -2.58 -7.00
C GLU A 61 -2.38 -1.37 -6.46
N HIS A 62 -2.64 -0.41 -7.36
CA HIS A 62 -3.42 0.79 -7.08
C HIS A 62 -4.37 1.09 -8.24
N PHE A 63 -5.69 1.23 -7.96
CA PHE A 63 -6.66 1.63 -8.98
C PHE A 63 -7.02 3.12 -8.91
N PHE A 64 -7.18 3.65 -7.69
CA PHE A 64 -7.49 5.06 -7.46
C PHE A 64 -6.45 5.64 -6.51
N LEU A 65 -5.62 6.53 -7.06
CA LEU A 65 -4.40 6.98 -6.39
C LEU A 65 -4.09 8.43 -6.74
N ASP A 66 -3.62 9.20 -5.77
CA ASP A 66 -3.03 10.52 -5.98
C ASP A 66 -1.66 10.60 -5.29
N LEU A 67 -0.60 10.37 -6.05
CA LEU A 67 0.80 10.55 -5.64
C LEU A 67 1.31 11.98 -5.86
N SER A 68 0.48 12.87 -6.40
CA SER A 68 0.87 14.25 -6.62
C SER A 68 0.99 15.01 -5.29
N LEU A 69 1.79 16.06 -5.29
CA LEU A 69 1.88 17.01 -4.20
C LEU A 69 1.39 18.37 -4.69
N PRO A 70 0.61 19.14 -3.90
CA PRO A 70 0.12 20.45 -4.33
C PRO A 70 1.26 21.40 -4.67
N PHE A 71 1.20 22.03 -5.84
CA PHE A 71 2.25 22.97 -6.28
C PHE A 71 2.47 24.12 -5.30
N ASP A 72 1.39 24.62 -4.72
CA ASP A 72 1.38 25.81 -3.85
C ASP A 72 1.58 25.44 -2.36
N ASP A 73 1.99 24.22 -2.03
CA ASP A 73 2.34 23.76 -0.68
C ASP A 73 3.80 23.25 -0.63
N PRO A 74 4.79 24.14 -0.61
CA PRO A 74 6.20 23.78 -0.61
C PRO A 74 6.62 22.91 0.58
N ASP A 75 5.94 23.06 1.72
CA ASP A 75 6.24 22.31 2.94
C ASP A 75 5.91 20.82 2.77
N ARG A 76 4.87 20.48 2.03
CA ARG A 76 4.57 19.08 1.70
C ARG A 76 5.66 18.44 0.84
N TRP A 77 6.21 19.17 -0.12
CA TRP A 77 7.32 18.69 -0.93
C TRP A 77 8.55 18.38 -0.08
N VAL A 78 8.90 19.31 0.84
CA VAL A 78 10.03 19.12 1.75
C VAL A 78 9.79 17.91 2.67
N ARG A 79 8.61 17.79 3.27
CA ARG A 79 8.25 16.61 4.09
C ARG A 79 8.30 15.30 3.30
N ALA A 80 7.97 15.34 2.02
CA ALA A 80 8.08 14.19 1.12
C ALA A 80 9.52 13.87 0.69
N GLY A 81 10.51 14.63 1.17
CA GLY A 81 11.91 14.50 0.77
C GLY A 81 12.19 14.97 -0.66
N ARG A 82 11.34 15.85 -1.20
CA ARG A 82 11.42 16.35 -2.58
C ARG A 82 11.73 17.85 -2.61
N ARG A 83 12.39 18.29 -3.68
CA ARG A 83 12.59 19.73 -3.92
C ARG A 83 11.23 20.39 -4.21
N ALA A 84 10.88 21.40 -3.41
CA ALA A 84 9.69 22.18 -3.66
C ALA A 84 9.78 22.90 -5.03
N PRO A 85 8.70 22.89 -5.83
CA PRO A 85 8.67 23.61 -7.10
C PRO A 85 8.56 25.12 -6.86
N GLY A 86 8.99 25.92 -7.85
CA GLY A 86 8.86 27.37 -7.77
C GLY A 86 9.05 28.06 -9.11
N GLY A 87 8.25 29.12 -9.34
CA GLY A 87 8.30 29.88 -10.56
C GLY A 87 7.57 29.27 -11.76
N ALA A 88 7.60 29.99 -12.89
CA ALA A 88 6.81 29.65 -14.07
C ALA A 88 7.32 28.39 -14.79
N GLU A 89 8.62 28.14 -14.74
CA GLU A 89 9.21 26.94 -15.37
C GLU A 89 8.77 25.66 -14.65
N ASP A 90 8.87 25.62 -13.31
CA ASP A 90 8.40 24.47 -12.54
C ASP A 90 6.87 24.30 -12.67
N ARG A 91 6.10 25.39 -12.78
CA ARG A 91 4.65 25.33 -13.04
C ARG A 91 4.35 24.68 -14.38
N SER A 92 5.08 25.04 -15.44
CA SER A 92 4.86 24.45 -16.77
C SER A 92 5.18 22.95 -16.81
N VAL A 93 6.16 22.49 -16.03
CA VAL A 93 6.46 21.06 -15.87
C VAL A 93 5.37 20.36 -15.05
N TYR A 94 4.93 20.99 -13.97
CA TYR A 94 3.89 20.44 -13.08
C TYR A 94 2.55 20.22 -13.79
N ASP A 95 2.18 21.15 -14.69
CA ASP A 95 0.90 21.14 -15.42
C ASP A 95 0.97 20.36 -16.76
N LEU A 96 2.08 19.66 -17.06
CA LEU A 96 2.17 18.79 -18.25
C LEU A 96 1.15 17.65 -18.15
N GLU A 97 0.37 17.45 -19.21
CA GLU A 97 -0.50 16.29 -19.36
C GLU A 97 0.22 15.16 -20.10
N LEU A 98 0.08 13.93 -19.63
CA LEU A 98 0.62 12.75 -20.29
C LEU A 98 -0.17 12.41 -21.57
N LYS A 99 0.58 12.23 -22.67
CA LYS A 99 0.05 11.79 -23.96
C LYS A 99 1.04 10.82 -24.59
N LEU A 100 0.59 10.00 -25.54
CA LEU A 100 1.49 9.06 -26.21
C LEU A 100 2.64 9.75 -26.96
N ASP A 101 2.43 10.94 -27.50
CA ASP A 101 3.44 11.69 -28.26
C ASP A 101 4.47 12.42 -27.39
N ASN A 102 4.17 12.65 -26.10
CA ASN A 102 5.11 13.28 -25.16
C ASN A 102 5.53 12.35 -24.01
N TRP A 103 5.24 11.06 -24.11
CA TRP A 103 5.48 10.08 -23.05
C TRP A 103 6.92 10.15 -22.49
N ALA A 104 7.93 10.16 -23.38
CA ALA A 104 9.32 10.19 -22.98
C ALA A 104 9.74 11.52 -22.30
N GLU A 105 9.09 12.64 -22.62
CA GLU A 105 9.30 13.92 -21.97
C GLU A 105 8.73 13.90 -20.55
N VAL A 106 7.46 13.54 -20.41
CA VAL A 106 6.76 13.45 -19.12
C VAL A 106 7.45 12.44 -18.21
N TYR A 107 7.87 11.31 -18.75
CA TYR A 107 8.55 10.25 -17.99
C TYR A 107 9.86 10.74 -17.32
N ARG A 108 10.65 11.60 -17.97
CA ARG A 108 11.88 12.16 -17.38
C ARG A 108 11.62 13.11 -16.21
N VAL A 109 10.42 13.67 -16.13
CA VAL A 109 10.00 14.63 -15.08
C VAL A 109 8.83 14.11 -14.25
N LEU A 110 8.56 12.80 -14.33
CA LEU A 110 7.41 12.11 -13.77
C LEU A 110 7.03 12.60 -12.36
N TRP A 111 7.99 12.58 -11.45
CA TRP A 111 7.77 12.96 -10.06
C TRP A 111 7.61 14.45 -9.79
N ARG A 112 7.67 15.29 -10.82
CA ARG A 112 7.47 16.75 -10.79
C ARG A 112 6.19 17.17 -11.52
N THR A 113 5.53 16.24 -12.19
CA THR A 113 4.34 16.44 -13.02
C THR A 113 3.13 15.86 -12.29
N LYS A 114 2.01 16.58 -12.29
CA LYS A 114 0.81 16.14 -11.55
C LYS A 114 0.07 15.01 -12.27
N ASP A 115 -0.27 15.24 -13.55
CA ASP A 115 -1.20 14.38 -14.30
C ASP A 115 -0.84 12.88 -14.28
N PRO A 116 0.42 12.45 -14.56
CA PRO A 116 0.75 11.02 -14.58
C PRO A 116 0.73 10.37 -13.20
N LEU A 117 0.71 11.15 -12.12
CA LEU A 117 0.70 10.68 -10.72
C LEU A 117 -0.71 10.55 -10.14
N VAL A 118 -1.74 10.76 -10.96
CA VAL A 118 -3.15 10.68 -10.51
C VAL A 118 -3.90 9.64 -11.33
N LEU A 119 -4.34 8.59 -10.67
CA LEU A 119 -5.22 7.55 -11.22
C LEU A 119 -6.63 7.79 -10.69
N ASP A 120 -7.48 8.46 -11.47
CA ASP A 120 -8.83 8.86 -11.05
C ASP A 120 -9.91 8.63 -12.11
N ASP A 121 -9.56 8.07 -13.27
CA ASP A 121 -10.50 7.73 -14.33
C ASP A 121 -11.11 6.34 -14.08
N PHE A 122 -12.40 6.31 -13.75
CA PHE A 122 -13.09 5.08 -13.41
C PHE A 122 -13.28 4.16 -14.62
N ASP A 123 -13.63 4.70 -15.78
CA ASP A 123 -13.87 3.89 -16.97
C ASP A 123 -12.56 3.27 -17.47
N LEU A 124 -11.46 4.02 -17.40
CA LEU A 124 -10.12 3.51 -17.68
C LEU A 124 -9.72 2.41 -16.69
N ALA A 125 -9.99 2.59 -15.38
CA ALA A 125 -9.72 1.55 -14.39
C ALA A 125 -10.49 0.25 -14.68
N VAL A 126 -11.74 0.34 -15.16
CA VAL A 126 -12.53 -0.84 -15.59
C VAL A 126 -11.90 -1.52 -16.80
N GLU A 127 -11.42 -0.76 -17.79
CA GLU A 127 -10.76 -1.29 -18.98
C GLU A 127 -9.45 -2.02 -18.63
N GLU A 128 -8.60 -1.38 -17.86
CA GLU A 128 -7.30 -1.92 -17.41
C GLU A 128 -7.48 -3.16 -16.51
N ALA A 129 -8.43 -3.12 -15.56
CA ALA A 129 -8.81 -4.28 -14.75
C ALA A 129 -9.34 -5.43 -15.61
N GLY A 130 -10.07 -5.10 -16.69
CA GLY A 130 -10.59 -6.05 -17.67
C GLY A 130 -9.48 -6.80 -18.40
N ALA A 131 -8.35 -6.16 -18.70
CA ALA A 131 -7.20 -6.81 -19.32
C ALA A 131 -6.60 -7.89 -18.39
N PHE A 132 -6.42 -7.59 -17.10
CA PHE A 132 -5.99 -8.59 -16.11
C PHE A 132 -6.98 -9.74 -15.98
N LYS A 133 -8.29 -9.44 -15.92
CA LYS A 133 -9.33 -10.47 -15.88
C LYS A 133 -9.30 -11.37 -17.12
N ALA A 134 -9.12 -10.80 -18.31
CA ALA A 134 -9.04 -11.54 -19.57
C ALA A 134 -7.78 -12.44 -19.64
N ALA A 135 -6.69 -12.04 -19.01
CA ALA A 135 -5.47 -12.86 -18.90
C ALA A 135 -5.59 -13.99 -17.87
N GLY A 136 -6.72 -14.11 -17.15
CA GLY A 136 -6.96 -15.15 -16.15
C GLY A 136 -6.87 -14.67 -14.71
N GLY A 137 -6.65 -13.39 -14.47
CA GLY A 137 -6.61 -12.77 -13.15
C GLY A 137 -7.94 -12.86 -12.41
N ALA A 138 -7.89 -12.94 -11.10
CA ALA A 138 -9.07 -13.10 -10.25
C ALA A 138 -9.15 -12.11 -9.09
N THR A 139 -8.03 -11.81 -8.44
CA THR A 139 -7.97 -10.94 -7.26
C THR A 139 -6.89 -9.88 -7.41
N VAL A 140 -7.18 -8.69 -6.91
CA VAL A 140 -6.20 -7.59 -6.78
C VAL A 140 -6.23 -7.08 -5.35
N ILE A 141 -5.06 -6.95 -4.76
CA ILE A 141 -4.87 -6.28 -3.48
C ILE A 141 -4.52 -4.84 -3.78
N ASP A 142 -5.46 -3.93 -3.54
CA ASP A 142 -5.26 -2.48 -3.67
C ASP A 142 -4.70 -1.95 -2.36
N VAL A 143 -3.40 -1.68 -2.35
CA VAL A 143 -2.68 -1.23 -1.15
C VAL A 143 -2.64 0.30 -1.01
N THR A 144 -3.49 1.00 -1.75
CA THR A 144 -3.62 2.46 -1.63
C THR A 144 -4.04 2.82 -0.21
N SER A 145 -3.13 3.43 0.53
CA SER A 145 -3.36 3.83 1.91
C SER A 145 -3.99 5.22 2.03
N LYS A 146 -4.41 5.58 3.24
CA LYS A 146 -4.97 6.92 3.52
C LYS A 146 -3.95 8.03 3.18
N GLY A 147 -4.45 9.10 2.58
CA GLY A 147 -3.63 10.22 2.09
C GLY A 147 -3.20 10.09 0.63
N LEU A 148 -3.35 8.91 0.02
CA LEU A 148 -3.06 8.66 -1.40
C LEU A 148 -4.30 8.68 -2.30
N GLY A 149 -5.44 9.17 -1.83
CA GLY A 149 -6.66 9.19 -2.65
C GLY A 149 -7.46 7.88 -2.64
N ARG A 150 -7.20 6.96 -1.70
CA ARG A 150 -7.99 5.73 -1.54
C ARG A 150 -9.50 6.02 -1.54
N ASP A 151 -10.25 5.30 -2.37
CA ASP A 151 -11.69 5.48 -2.56
C ASP A 151 -12.44 4.13 -2.42
N PRO A 152 -12.94 3.80 -1.22
CA PRO A 152 -13.60 2.52 -0.94
C PRO A 152 -14.82 2.27 -1.82
N GLU A 153 -15.67 3.28 -2.04
CA GLU A 153 -16.89 3.16 -2.83
C GLU A 153 -16.57 2.87 -4.30
N ARG A 154 -15.57 3.56 -4.87
CA ARG A 154 -15.13 3.32 -6.25
C ARG A 154 -14.47 1.94 -6.39
N LEU A 155 -13.70 1.47 -5.42
CA LEU A 155 -13.16 0.10 -5.42
C LEU A 155 -14.26 -0.95 -5.40
N ALA A 156 -15.30 -0.76 -4.57
CA ALA A 156 -16.45 -1.67 -4.55
C ALA A 156 -17.25 -1.64 -5.88
N LEU A 157 -17.39 -0.48 -6.50
CA LEU A 157 -18.02 -0.35 -7.81
C LEU A 157 -17.16 -1.02 -8.90
N LEU A 158 -15.85 -0.82 -8.88
CA LEU A 158 -14.91 -1.46 -9.81
C LEU A 158 -14.94 -2.99 -9.69
N ALA A 159 -14.97 -3.52 -8.46
CA ALA A 159 -15.09 -4.97 -8.24
C ALA A 159 -16.38 -5.54 -8.89
N ARG A 160 -17.51 -4.84 -8.75
CA ARG A 160 -18.78 -5.25 -9.40
C ARG A 160 -18.72 -5.17 -10.92
N ARG A 161 -18.01 -4.20 -11.48
CA ARG A 161 -17.94 -3.96 -12.93
C ARG A 161 -16.95 -4.88 -13.63
N SER A 162 -15.81 -5.14 -13.02
CA SER A 162 -14.74 -6.00 -13.57
C SER A 162 -14.95 -7.48 -13.29
N GLY A 163 -15.71 -7.82 -12.23
CA GLY A 163 -15.83 -9.18 -11.73
C GLY A 163 -14.55 -9.70 -11.07
N LEU A 164 -13.64 -8.80 -10.67
CA LEU A 164 -12.49 -9.12 -9.85
C LEU A 164 -12.85 -9.07 -8.36
N HIS A 165 -12.19 -9.87 -7.56
CA HIS A 165 -12.12 -9.64 -6.13
C HIS A 165 -11.11 -8.52 -5.87
N ILE A 166 -11.51 -7.50 -5.12
CA ILE A 166 -10.61 -6.41 -4.72
C ILE A 166 -10.51 -6.39 -3.21
N VAL A 167 -9.30 -6.47 -2.68
CA VAL A 167 -8.98 -6.32 -1.27
C VAL A 167 -8.43 -4.91 -1.05
N MET A 168 -8.99 -4.17 -0.11
CA MET A 168 -8.57 -2.79 0.17
C MET A 168 -7.59 -2.74 1.34
N GLY A 169 -6.57 -1.91 1.22
CA GLY A 169 -5.59 -1.62 2.26
C GLY A 169 -6.07 -0.61 3.31
N THR A 170 -5.43 -0.63 4.50
CA THR A 170 -5.57 0.40 5.54
C THR A 170 -4.21 0.86 6.06
N GLY A 171 -4.18 2.00 6.74
CA GLY A 171 -2.97 2.65 7.20
C GLY A 171 -2.71 3.97 6.46
N TRP A 172 -1.54 4.57 6.66
CA TRP A 172 -1.16 5.85 6.04
C TRP A 172 0.15 5.70 5.27
N TYR A 173 0.34 6.55 4.27
CA TYR A 173 1.54 6.58 3.47
C TYR A 173 2.67 7.38 4.15
N ARG A 174 3.68 7.75 3.39
CA ARG A 174 4.88 8.48 3.82
C ARG A 174 4.59 9.93 4.21
N GLU A 175 5.56 10.55 4.88
CA GLU A 175 5.57 11.99 5.09
C GLU A 175 5.31 12.77 3.77
N GLY A 176 4.56 13.89 3.88
CA GLY A 176 4.09 14.65 2.71
C GLY A 176 2.69 14.26 2.25
N TRP A 177 2.29 13.00 2.41
CA TRP A 177 0.92 12.53 2.15
C TRP A 177 0.10 12.29 3.42
N ARG A 178 0.74 12.19 4.58
CA ARG A 178 0.06 12.06 5.87
C ARG A 178 -0.71 13.34 6.21
N PRO A 179 -1.89 13.25 6.84
CA PRO A 179 -2.59 14.41 7.35
C PRO A 179 -1.80 15.09 8.49
N ILE A 180 -2.06 16.37 8.72
CA ILE A 180 -1.32 17.19 9.73
C ILE A 180 -1.55 16.65 11.16
N ASP A 181 -2.74 16.12 11.44
CA ASP A 181 -3.11 15.57 12.75
C ASP A 181 -2.44 14.22 13.07
N PHE A 182 -1.87 13.54 12.07
CA PHE A 182 -1.13 12.29 12.27
C PHE A 182 -0.03 12.40 13.34
N ASN A 183 0.65 13.54 13.41
CA ASN A 183 1.72 13.76 14.39
C ASN A 183 1.19 13.74 15.83
N GLY A 184 -0.07 14.12 16.06
CA GLY A 184 -0.72 14.12 17.37
C GLY A 184 -1.23 12.76 17.82
N MET A 185 -1.39 11.80 16.90
CA MET A 185 -1.86 10.46 17.22
C MET A 185 -0.73 9.62 17.83
N ASN A 186 -1.07 8.82 18.84
CA ASN A 186 -0.16 7.85 19.42
C ASN A 186 -0.28 6.47 18.73
N VAL A 187 0.54 5.51 19.14
CA VAL A 187 0.59 4.16 18.55
C VAL A 187 -0.75 3.42 18.66
N ASP A 188 -1.42 3.54 19.83
CA ASP A 188 -2.68 2.84 20.07
C ASP A 188 -3.82 3.45 19.24
N GLU A 189 -3.90 4.77 19.15
CA GLU A 189 -4.90 5.46 18.31
C GLU A 189 -4.74 5.10 16.82
N LEU A 190 -3.50 5.01 16.33
CA LEU A 190 -3.24 4.57 14.95
C LEU A 190 -3.62 3.10 14.74
N ALA A 191 -3.33 2.23 15.73
CA ALA A 191 -3.69 0.83 15.66
C ALA A 191 -5.22 0.64 15.68
N ASP A 192 -5.90 1.34 16.59
CA ASP A 192 -7.36 1.24 16.73
C ASP A 192 -8.09 1.75 15.48
N ASP A 193 -7.56 2.77 14.80
CA ASP A 193 -8.12 3.24 13.52
C ASP A 193 -7.99 2.19 12.41
N MET A 194 -6.83 1.51 12.29
CA MET A 194 -6.67 0.39 11.34
C MET A 194 -7.58 -0.80 11.69
N VAL A 195 -7.69 -1.14 12.98
CA VAL A 195 -8.60 -2.19 13.47
C VAL A 195 -10.05 -1.86 13.15
N ALA A 196 -10.48 -0.61 13.34
CA ALA A 196 -11.85 -0.17 13.02
C ALA A 196 -12.16 -0.34 11.53
N GLU A 197 -11.26 0.01 10.62
CA GLU A 197 -11.48 -0.17 9.19
C GLU A 197 -11.55 -1.64 8.75
N ILE A 198 -10.83 -2.53 9.45
CA ILE A 198 -10.89 -3.97 9.20
C ILE A 198 -12.16 -4.58 9.79
N VAL A 199 -12.52 -4.24 11.04
CA VAL A 199 -13.59 -4.90 11.79
C VAL A 199 -14.96 -4.29 11.55
N GLU A 200 -15.05 -2.96 11.45
CA GLU A 200 -16.30 -2.22 11.29
C GLU A 200 -16.54 -1.68 9.88
N GLY A 201 -15.47 -1.61 9.08
CA GLY A 201 -15.48 -1.01 7.75
C GLY A 201 -15.49 0.52 7.79
N THR A 202 -15.28 1.13 6.62
CA THR A 202 -15.24 2.58 6.42
C THR A 202 -16.33 3.05 5.47
N GLY A 203 -16.65 4.34 5.53
CA GLY A 203 -17.70 4.95 4.71
C GLY A 203 -19.13 4.52 5.10
N PRO A 204 -20.12 5.05 4.37
CA PRO A 204 -21.54 4.74 4.63
C PRO A 204 -21.90 3.27 4.36
N ASP A 205 -21.22 2.64 3.40
CA ASP A 205 -21.46 1.25 3.00
C ASP A 205 -20.68 0.23 3.85
N LYS A 206 -19.93 0.70 4.84
CA LYS A 206 -19.13 -0.16 5.73
C LYS A 206 -18.21 -1.12 4.97
N ILE A 207 -17.44 -0.57 4.04
CA ILE A 207 -16.49 -1.34 3.24
C ILE A 207 -15.27 -1.67 4.09
N HIS A 208 -14.97 -2.95 4.24
CA HIS A 208 -13.90 -3.43 5.11
C HIS A 208 -12.55 -3.43 4.38
N ALA A 209 -11.49 -3.05 5.10
CA ALA A 209 -10.13 -3.33 4.68
C ALA A 209 -9.79 -4.81 4.95
N GLY A 210 -8.97 -5.41 4.07
CA GLY A 210 -8.55 -6.81 4.21
C GLY A 210 -7.05 -6.99 4.41
N VAL A 211 -6.27 -5.91 4.30
CA VAL A 211 -4.82 -5.90 4.49
C VAL A 211 -4.39 -4.61 5.18
N ILE A 212 -3.33 -4.68 5.97
CA ILE A 212 -2.69 -3.51 6.59
C ILE A 212 -1.54 -3.08 5.67
N GLY A 213 -1.64 -1.91 5.10
CA GLY A 213 -0.61 -1.38 4.19
C GLY A 213 -1.15 -0.74 2.91
N GLU A 214 -0.22 -0.26 2.12
CA GLU A 214 1.26 -0.38 2.32
C GLU A 214 1.75 0.56 3.44
N ILE A 215 2.56 0.02 4.33
CA ILE A 215 3.10 0.75 5.49
C ILE A 215 4.55 1.14 5.23
N PRO A 216 4.88 2.44 5.19
CA PRO A 216 6.24 2.90 4.96
C PRO A 216 7.17 2.55 6.12
N ALA A 217 8.37 2.10 5.75
CA ALA A 217 9.49 1.81 6.65
C ALA A 217 10.77 2.50 6.16
N MET A 218 10.66 3.74 5.68
CA MET A 218 11.74 4.45 4.99
C MET A 218 12.63 5.24 5.95
N ASP A 219 12.07 5.78 7.04
CA ASP A 219 12.79 6.62 8.00
C ASP A 219 12.79 5.99 9.39
N LEU A 220 13.60 4.93 9.55
CA LEU A 220 13.79 4.26 10.84
C LEU A 220 15.07 4.69 11.54
N ALA A 221 15.93 5.44 10.86
CA ALA A 221 17.33 5.55 11.26
C ALA A 221 17.59 6.57 12.34
N THR A 222 16.77 7.61 12.40
CA THR A 222 17.15 8.82 13.13
C THR A 222 16.54 8.96 14.50
N GLU A 223 15.35 8.39 14.75
CA GLU A 223 14.70 8.54 16.05
C GLU A 223 13.79 7.34 16.39
N PRO A 224 13.84 6.82 17.64
CA PRO A 224 12.95 5.72 18.07
C PRO A 224 11.46 6.12 18.04
N ASP A 225 11.16 7.42 17.93
CA ASP A 225 9.81 7.98 17.93
C ASP A 225 9.42 8.63 16.58
N SER A 226 10.12 8.30 15.49
CA SER A 226 9.74 8.78 14.15
C SER A 226 8.32 8.34 13.79
N ASN A 227 7.64 9.09 12.94
CA ASN A 227 6.29 8.74 12.48
C ASN A 227 6.24 7.39 11.77
N ASP A 228 7.32 6.98 11.09
CA ASP A 228 7.40 5.65 10.46
C ASP A 228 7.49 4.55 11.51
N VAL A 229 8.34 4.68 12.54
CA VAL A 229 8.42 3.72 13.66
C VAL A 229 7.08 3.64 14.39
N LYS A 230 6.47 4.80 14.70
CA LYS A 230 5.16 4.86 15.34
C LYS A 230 4.09 4.10 14.55
N GLN A 231 4.05 4.28 13.23
CA GLN A 231 3.10 3.60 12.36
C GLN A 231 3.40 2.11 12.21
N LEU A 232 4.67 1.71 12.11
CA LEU A 232 5.06 0.29 12.09
C LEU A 232 4.59 -0.44 13.35
N ARG A 233 4.79 0.16 14.53
CA ARG A 233 4.31 -0.40 15.80
C ARG A 233 2.79 -0.52 15.83
N ALA A 234 2.08 0.51 15.35
CA ALA A 234 0.62 0.50 15.25
C ALA A 234 0.12 -0.60 14.29
N ALA A 235 0.76 -0.74 13.12
CA ALA A 235 0.43 -1.76 12.13
C ALA A 235 0.66 -3.18 12.67
N ALA A 236 1.75 -3.41 13.41
CA ALA A 236 2.01 -4.67 14.08
C ALA A 236 0.88 -5.01 15.08
N ARG A 237 0.49 -4.05 15.95
CA ARG A 237 -0.60 -4.24 16.91
C ARG A 237 -1.94 -4.52 16.22
N ALA A 238 -2.24 -3.81 15.14
CA ALA A 238 -3.45 -4.04 14.36
C ALA A 238 -3.46 -5.44 13.72
N SER A 239 -2.31 -5.90 13.16
CA SER A 239 -2.16 -7.26 12.63
C SER A 239 -2.38 -8.33 13.70
N VAL A 240 -1.77 -8.18 14.88
CA VAL A 240 -1.98 -9.09 16.02
C VAL A 240 -3.44 -9.14 16.43
N LYS A 241 -4.11 -7.99 16.56
CA LYS A 241 -5.52 -7.91 16.95
C LYS A 241 -6.44 -8.55 15.92
N THR A 242 -6.27 -8.25 14.64
CA THR A 242 -7.23 -8.62 13.58
C THR A 242 -6.92 -9.91 12.85
N GLY A 243 -5.67 -10.37 12.88
CA GLY A 243 -5.17 -11.48 12.05
C GLY A 243 -4.97 -11.11 10.57
N ALA A 244 -5.08 -9.85 10.19
CA ALA A 244 -4.81 -9.38 8.82
C ALA A 244 -3.30 -9.35 8.54
N ALA A 245 -2.90 -9.62 7.28
CA ALA A 245 -1.53 -9.48 6.83
C ALA A 245 -1.08 -8.03 6.82
N LEU A 246 0.23 -7.82 6.89
CA LEU A 246 0.88 -6.51 6.85
C LEU A 246 1.84 -6.45 5.67
N THR A 247 1.65 -5.49 4.75
CA THR A 247 2.56 -5.22 3.65
C THR A 247 3.35 -3.92 3.88
N LEU A 248 4.65 -3.97 3.57
CA LEU A 248 5.61 -2.91 3.82
C LEU A 248 6.01 -2.21 2.53
N HIS A 249 6.03 -0.88 2.57
CA HIS A 249 6.68 -0.02 1.60
C HIS A 249 8.14 0.19 2.00
N GLN A 250 9.04 -0.66 1.53
CA GLN A 250 10.44 -0.63 1.95
C GLN A 250 11.41 -1.04 0.85
N TRP A 251 12.45 -0.23 0.63
CA TRP A 251 13.57 -0.60 -0.22
C TRP A 251 14.44 -1.65 0.44
N VAL A 252 14.65 -2.77 -0.22
CA VAL A 252 15.44 -3.88 0.28
C VAL A 252 16.95 -3.60 0.22
N GLY A 253 17.39 -2.60 -0.55
CA GLY A 253 18.80 -2.22 -0.72
C GLY A 253 19.57 -1.86 0.57
N ASP A 254 18.85 -1.61 1.66
CA ASP A 254 19.40 -1.37 2.99
C ASP A 254 19.03 -2.53 3.92
N GLY A 255 19.89 -3.55 3.95
CA GLY A 255 19.67 -4.75 4.76
C GLY A 255 19.62 -4.47 6.26
N GLU A 256 20.37 -3.50 6.76
CA GLU A 256 20.32 -3.10 8.17
C GLU A 256 18.95 -2.52 8.51
N ARG A 257 18.42 -1.65 7.66
CA ARG A 257 17.08 -1.07 7.83
C ARG A 257 16.01 -2.15 7.78
N LEU A 258 16.09 -3.08 6.82
CA LEU A 258 15.14 -4.20 6.74
C LEU A 258 15.11 -5.02 8.01
N MET A 259 16.29 -5.44 8.52
CA MET A 259 16.36 -6.21 9.77
C MET A 259 15.81 -5.43 10.95
N LYS A 260 16.10 -4.14 11.05
CA LYS A 260 15.55 -3.27 12.11
C LYS A 260 14.01 -3.13 12.00
N THR A 261 13.47 -3.05 10.79
CA THR A 261 12.01 -3.06 10.57
C THR A 261 11.39 -4.33 11.13
N LEU A 262 11.96 -5.48 10.80
CA LEU A 262 11.48 -6.77 11.30
C LEU A 262 11.62 -6.90 12.83
N ASP A 263 12.70 -6.37 13.42
CA ASP A 263 12.89 -6.33 14.88
C ASP A 263 11.80 -5.50 15.57
N ILE A 264 11.40 -4.35 14.99
CA ILE A 264 10.33 -3.51 15.53
C ILE A 264 8.99 -4.25 15.47
N LEU A 265 8.67 -4.90 14.35
CA LEU A 265 7.41 -5.64 14.19
C LEU A 265 7.34 -6.82 15.17
N GLU A 266 8.41 -7.60 15.29
CA GLU A 266 8.49 -8.74 16.19
C GLU A 266 8.41 -8.32 17.66
N ALA A 267 9.03 -7.19 18.03
CA ALA A 267 8.96 -6.63 19.39
C ALA A 267 7.52 -6.21 19.80
N GLU A 268 6.68 -5.85 18.85
CA GLU A 268 5.23 -5.58 19.06
C GLU A 268 4.37 -6.86 18.97
N GLY A 269 4.98 -8.03 18.76
CA GLY A 269 4.32 -9.33 18.73
C GLY A 269 3.76 -9.75 17.38
N ALA A 270 4.11 -9.07 16.29
CA ALA A 270 3.67 -9.46 14.95
C ALA A 270 4.23 -10.84 14.55
N ASP A 271 3.40 -11.66 13.94
CA ASP A 271 3.82 -12.88 13.25
C ASP A 271 4.51 -12.51 11.93
N LEU A 272 5.83 -12.68 11.86
CA LEU A 272 6.60 -12.38 10.64
C LEU A 272 6.15 -13.22 9.43
N GLY A 273 5.54 -14.39 9.65
CA GLY A 273 4.91 -15.18 8.58
C GLY A 273 3.69 -14.51 7.94
N ARG A 274 3.23 -13.40 8.51
CA ARG A 274 2.13 -12.54 8.00
C ARG A 274 2.62 -11.20 7.46
N VAL A 275 3.95 -10.99 7.43
CA VAL A 275 4.56 -9.76 6.95
C VAL A 275 5.06 -9.95 5.51
N ILE A 276 4.68 -9.03 4.65
CA ILE A 276 5.08 -8.95 3.25
C ILE A 276 6.05 -7.79 3.11
N VAL A 277 7.24 -8.06 2.59
CA VAL A 277 8.26 -7.05 2.30
C VAL A 277 8.11 -6.67 0.84
N GLY A 278 7.53 -5.50 0.57
CA GLY A 278 7.33 -4.95 -0.76
C GLY A 278 8.60 -4.34 -1.37
N HIS A 279 8.50 -3.97 -2.63
CA HIS A 279 9.51 -3.29 -3.45
C HIS A 279 10.83 -4.04 -3.55
N VAL A 280 10.75 -5.38 -3.62
CA VAL A 280 11.88 -6.21 -4.03
C VAL A 280 11.98 -6.13 -5.56
N GLY A 281 12.96 -5.41 -6.05
CA GLY A 281 13.03 -5.08 -7.48
C GLY A 281 14.43 -5.09 -8.06
N GLY A 282 14.71 -4.20 -8.97
CA GLY A 282 15.87 -4.15 -9.84
C GLY A 282 17.27 -4.29 -9.25
N ASP A 283 17.43 -4.13 -7.94
CA ASP A 283 18.70 -4.36 -7.23
C ASP A 283 18.82 -5.79 -6.64
N ALA A 284 17.76 -6.58 -6.77
CA ALA A 284 17.64 -7.87 -6.09
C ALA A 284 18.78 -8.88 -6.38
N PRO A 285 19.33 -8.99 -7.59
CA PRO A 285 20.46 -9.91 -7.85
C PRO A 285 21.68 -9.68 -6.97
N ASP A 286 21.97 -8.41 -6.66
CA ASP A 286 23.14 -8.03 -5.86
C ASP A 286 22.89 -8.19 -4.34
N GLN A 287 21.67 -8.59 -3.93
CA GLN A 287 21.21 -8.59 -2.55
C GLN A 287 20.72 -9.95 -2.05
N LEU A 288 21.02 -11.02 -2.77
CA LEU A 288 20.53 -12.37 -2.45
C LEU A 288 20.75 -12.77 -0.99
N ASP A 289 21.89 -12.40 -0.38
CA ASP A 289 22.17 -12.73 1.01
C ASP A 289 21.23 -12.00 1.98
N ILE A 290 20.87 -10.74 1.68
CA ILE A 290 19.93 -9.94 2.46
C ILE A 290 18.52 -10.54 2.34
N LEU A 291 18.12 -10.88 1.11
CA LEU A 291 16.83 -11.51 0.83
C LEU A 291 16.70 -12.87 1.56
N ALA A 292 17.74 -13.70 1.48
CA ALA A 292 17.76 -14.98 2.18
C ALA A 292 17.70 -14.82 3.71
N ALA A 293 18.37 -13.80 4.26
CA ALA A 293 18.30 -13.50 5.69
C ALA A 293 16.90 -13.06 6.13
N ALA A 294 16.19 -12.28 5.30
CA ALA A 294 14.80 -11.89 5.55
C ALA A 294 13.86 -13.10 5.48
N LEU A 295 13.98 -13.93 4.43
CA LEU A 295 13.20 -15.16 4.27
C LEU A 295 13.40 -16.14 5.42
N ALA A 296 14.63 -16.25 5.95
CA ALA A 296 14.92 -17.08 7.12
C ALA A 296 14.19 -16.63 8.40
N ARG A 297 13.73 -15.36 8.47
CA ARG A 297 12.87 -14.86 9.55
C ARG A 297 11.38 -15.16 9.35
N GLY A 298 11.01 -15.74 8.22
CA GLY A 298 9.65 -16.18 7.92
C GLY A 298 8.82 -15.21 7.09
N VAL A 299 9.33 -14.02 6.75
CA VAL A 299 8.59 -13.06 5.92
C VAL A 299 8.39 -13.55 4.49
N THR A 300 7.46 -12.95 3.78
CA THR A 300 7.29 -13.14 2.34
C THR A 300 7.86 -11.93 1.59
N LEU A 301 8.62 -12.17 0.53
CA LEU A 301 9.15 -11.13 -0.35
C LEU A 301 8.20 -10.90 -1.53
N GLU A 302 7.94 -9.64 -1.82
CA GLU A 302 7.06 -9.22 -2.90
C GLU A 302 7.86 -8.52 -3.99
N PHE A 303 7.96 -9.17 -5.15
CA PHE A 303 8.56 -8.61 -6.36
C PHE A 303 7.47 -7.86 -7.12
N ASP A 304 7.19 -6.65 -6.67
CA ASP A 304 6.08 -5.82 -7.13
C ASP A 304 6.49 -4.71 -8.11
N LEU A 305 7.76 -4.62 -8.48
CA LEU A 305 8.24 -3.66 -9.47
C LEU A 305 8.44 -4.29 -10.85
N LEU A 306 7.70 -5.37 -11.17
CA LEU A 306 7.78 -6.04 -12.46
C LEU A 306 7.09 -5.22 -13.55
N GLY A 307 7.78 -4.91 -14.63
CA GLY A 307 7.26 -4.07 -15.71
C GLY A 307 7.40 -2.57 -15.47
N VAL A 308 7.91 -2.19 -14.30
CA VAL A 308 8.19 -0.80 -13.96
C VAL A 308 9.57 -0.42 -14.49
N ALA A 309 9.65 0.68 -15.22
CA ALA A 309 10.90 1.24 -15.70
C ALA A 309 11.14 2.60 -15.02
N PHE A 310 11.13 2.67 -13.70
CA PHE A 310 11.45 3.92 -13.00
C PHE A 310 12.94 4.18 -12.96
N LEU A 311 13.31 5.44 -13.19
CA LEU A 311 14.58 5.97 -12.75
C LEU A 311 14.41 6.42 -11.29
N LEU A 312 14.68 5.53 -10.34
CA LEU A 312 14.67 5.86 -8.92
C LEU A 312 16.11 6.10 -8.48
N ALA A 313 16.43 7.34 -8.12
CA ALA A 313 17.73 7.74 -7.54
C ALA A 313 18.95 7.14 -8.30
N GLU A 314 19.00 7.29 -9.62
CA GLU A 314 20.07 6.78 -10.51
C GLU A 314 20.03 5.26 -10.81
N LYS A 315 19.05 4.52 -10.29
CA LYS A 315 18.86 3.09 -10.59
C LYS A 315 17.63 2.89 -11.47
N VAL A 316 17.77 2.05 -12.48
CA VAL A 316 16.65 1.62 -13.35
C VAL A 316 16.11 0.33 -12.78
N SER A 317 14.80 0.24 -12.56
CA SER A 317 14.15 -1.04 -12.26
C SER A 317 14.43 -2.01 -13.42
N ASP A 318 14.97 -3.19 -13.11
CA ASP A 318 15.27 -4.25 -14.08
C ASP A 318 14.36 -5.44 -13.84
N THR A 319 13.26 -5.49 -14.60
CA THR A 319 12.30 -6.60 -14.54
C THR A 319 12.96 -7.95 -14.78
N ARG A 320 13.93 -8.03 -15.70
CA ARG A 320 14.61 -9.28 -15.99
C ARG A 320 15.47 -9.72 -14.82
N GLY A 321 16.28 -8.82 -14.25
CA GLY A 321 17.08 -9.12 -13.06
C GLY A 321 16.24 -9.53 -11.86
N ALA A 322 15.09 -8.88 -11.67
CA ALA A 322 14.11 -9.27 -10.65
C ALA A 322 13.56 -10.68 -10.89
N ALA A 323 13.16 -11.00 -12.12
CA ALA A 323 12.67 -12.34 -12.48
C ALA A 323 13.76 -13.43 -12.35
N ASP A 324 15.01 -13.13 -12.74
CA ASP A 324 16.15 -14.03 -12.54
C ASP A 324 16.40 -14.28 -11.04
N THR A 325 16.21 -13.28 -10.18
CA THR A 325 16.29 -13.39 -8.72
C THR A 325 15.16 -14.27 -8.16
N VAL A 326 13.92 -14.08 -8.62
CA VAL A 326 12.80 -14.98 -8.28
C VAL A 326 13.16 -16.41 -8.59
N ALA A 327 13.64 -16.69 -9.82
CA ALA A 327 14.02 -18.06 -10.21
C ALA A 327 15.18 -18.64 -9.35
N ALA A 328 16.13 -17.80 -8.94
CA ALA A 328 17.22 -18.21 -8.05
C ALA A 328 16.70 -18.56 -6.65
N LEU A 329 15.77 -17.79 -6.10
CA LEU A 329 15.13 -18.06 -4.79
C LEU A 329 14.21 -19.29 -4.85
N VAL A 330 13.44 -19.47 -5.92
CA VAL A 330 12.65 -20.67 -6.18
C VAL A 330 13.54 -21.92 -6.16
N LYS A 331 14.68 -21.88 -6.86
CA LYS A 331 15.65 -22.98 -6.87
C LYS A 331 16.26 -23.27 -5.49
N GLN A 332 16.30 -22.27 -4.59
CA GLN A 332 16.74 -22.44 -3.21
C GLN A 332 15.63 -22.97 -2.30
N GLY A 333 14.40 -23.15 -2.80
CA GLY A 333 13.27 -23.71 -2.06
C GLY A 333 12.36 -22.68 -1.39
N TYR A 334 12.44 -21.40 -1.78
CA TYR A 334 11.64 -20.32 -1.20
C TYR A 334 10.32 -20.04 -1.92
N SER A 335 9.85 -20.92 -2.82
CA SER A 335 8.62 -20.70 -3.59
C SER A 335 7.41 -20.35 -2.73
N ASP A 336 7.34 -20.83 -1.47
CA ASP A 336 6.23 -20.58 -0.54
C ASP A 336 6.27 -19.18 0.13
N GLN A 337 7.34 -18.38 -0.12
CA GLN A 337 7.56 -17.09 0.50
C GLN A 337 7.80 -15.97 -0.53
N LEU A 338 7.35 -16.13 -1.77
CA LEU A 338 7.50 -15.15 -2.83
C LEU A 338 6.14 -14.75 -3.41
N LEU A 339 6.02 -13.48 -3.79
CA LEU A 339 4.87 -12.89 -4.48
C LEU A 339 5.32 -12.08 -5.69
N LEU A 340 4.45 -11.95 -6.70
CA LEU A 340 4.71 -11.20 -7.94
C LEU A 340 3.61 -10.17 -8.17
N SER A 341 3.98 -8.89 -8.39
CA SER A 341 3.06 -7.82 -8.75
C SER A 341 3.75 -6.75 -9.61
N GLN A 342 3.11 -5.61 -9.82
CA GLN A 342 3.59 -4.58 -10.75
C GLN A 342 3.66 -3.19 -10.15
N ASP A 343 2.99 -2.94 -9.03
CA ASP A 343 2.86 -1.61 -8.40
C ASP A 343 2.45 -0.56 -9.44
N VAL A 344 1.32 -0.80 -10.10
CA VAL A 344 0.76 0.16 -11.06
C VAL A 344 0.27 1.37 -10.29
N CYS A 345 1.10 2.41 -10.23
CA CYS A 345 0.86 3.62 -9.45
C CYS A 345 0.96 4.93 -10.26
N THR A 346 1.18 4.82 -11.58
CA THR A 346 1.22 5.98 -12.49
C THR A 346 0.54 5.68 -13.82
N LYS A 347 0.03 6.73 -14.48
CA LYS A 347 -0.55 6.60 -15.83
C LYS A 347 0.44 6.04 -16.86
N THR A 348 1.75 6.28 -16.67
CA THR A 348 2.78 5.75 -17.59
C THR A 348 2.87 4.23 -17.62
N GLN A 349 2.29 3.55 -16.62
CA GLN A 349 2.25 2.10 -16.54
C GLN A 349 0.99 1.50 -17.18
N LEU A 350 -0.06 2.30 -17.41
CA LEU A 350 -1.32 1.86 -18.00
C LEU A 350 -1.20 1.64 -19.53
N LYS A 351 -1.86 0.63 -20.06
CA LYS A 351 -1.87 0.31 -21.50
C LYS A 351 -2.39 1.47 -22.35
N ALA A 352 -3.38 2.20 -21.87
CA ALA A 352 -3.92 3.38 -22.54
C ALA A 352 -2.86 4.45 -22.83
N TYR A 353 -1.79 4.50 -22.06
CA TYR A 353 -0.67 5.43 -22.24
C TYR A 353 0.61 4.73 -22.72
N GLY A 354 0.52 3.49 -23.21
CA GLY A 354 1.67 2.76 -23.75
C GLY A 354 2.50 2.01 -22.70
N GLY A 355 2.02 1.91 -21.48
CA GLY A 355 2.60 1.09 -20.43
C GLY A 355 2.19 -0.40 -20.54
N ASN A 356 2.61 -1.19 -19.56
CA ASN A 356 2.43 -2.64 -19.55
C ASN A 356 1.03 -3.09 -19.07
N GLY A 357 0.33 -2.27 -18.27
CA GLY A 357 -0.97 -2.61 -17.68
C GLY A 357 -0.88 -3.67 -16.58
N TYR A 358 -2.02 -4.06 -16.01
CA TYR A 358 -2.08 -5.00 -14.89
C TYR A 358 -1.89 -6.47 -15.28
N ASP A 359 -1.89 -6.84 -16.55
CA ASP A 359 -1.73 -8.23 -17.00
C ASP A 359 -0.28 -8.61 -17.33
N TYR A 360 0.68 -7.71 -17.20
CA TYR A 360 2.07 -7.90 -17.60
C TYR A 360 2.75 -9.08 -16.90
N VAL A 361 2.52 -9.28 -15.62
CA VAL A 361 3.05 -10.44 -14.90
C VAL A 361 2.60 -11.74 -15.56
N LEU A 362 1.34 -11.82 -15.98
CA LEU A 362 0.78 -13.06 -16.57
C LEU A 362 1.21 -13.26 -18.03
N THR A 363 1.29 -12.16 -18.79
CA THR A 363 1.55 -12.24 -20.25
C THR A 363 3.03 -12.29 -20.61
N GLU A 364 3.89 -11.72 -19.77
CA GLU A 364 5.32 -11.59 -20.07
C GLU A 364 6.21 -12.26 -19.01
N VAL A 365 6.01 -11.97 -17.71
CA VAL A 365 6.92 -12.43 -16.66
C VAL A 365 6.79 -13.92 -16.42
N VAL A 366 5.57 -14.46 -16.32
CA VAL A 366 5.34 -15.90 -16.13
C VAL A 366 5.88 -16.73 -17.28
N PRO A 367 5.65 -16.40 -18.58
CA PRO A 367 6.30 -17.08 -19.68
C PRO A 367 7.83 -17.06 -19.60
N TYR A 368 8.41 -15.94 -19.21
CA TYR A 368 9.86 -15.83 -19.02
C TYR A 368 10.37 -16.76 -17.90
N LEU A 369 9.73 -16.71 -16.71
CA LEU A 369 10.08 -17.57 -15.57
C LEU A 369 10.03 -19.06 -15.93
N LYS A 370 8.98 -19.49 -16.63
CA LYS A 370 8.87 -20.86 -17.14
C LYS A 370 9.99 -21.19 -18.15
N GLY A 371 10.34 -20.23 -19.01
CA GLY A 371 11.43 -20.36 -19.97
C GLY A 371 12.80 -20.58 -19.33
N ILE A 372 13.01 -20.10 -18.11
CA ILE A 372 14.26 -20.26 -17.34
C ILE A 372 14.18 -21.35 -16.26
N GLY A 373 13.10 -22.12 -16.23
CA GLY A 373 12.99 -23.37 -15.45
C GLY A 373 12.16 -23.30 -14.16
N VAL A 374 11.42 -22.22 -13.93
CA VAL A 374 10.38 -22.16 -12.86
C VAL A 374 9.22 -23.05 -13.30
N THR A 375 8.78 -23.96 -12.44
CA THR A 375 7.74 -24.94 -12.75
C THR A 375 6.33 -24.36 -12.67
N ASP A 376 5.33 -25.04 -13.24
CA ASP A 376 3.92 -24.66 -13.10
C ASP A 376 3.47 -24.69 -11.63
N GLU A 377 4.00 -25.63 -10.83
CA GLU A 377 3.73 -25.70 -9.39
C GLU A 377 4.30 -24.48 -8.65
N ASP A 378 5.52 -24.05 -8.99
CA ASP A 378 6.10 -22.83 -8.40
C ASP A 378 5.28 -21.60 -8.79
N VAL A 379 4.89 -21.48 -10.07
CA VAL A 379 4.07 -20.36 -10.55
C VAL A 379 2.72 -20.32 -9.83
N GLU A 380 2.11 -21.47 -9.58
CA GLU A 380 0.86 -21.56 -8.82
C GLU A 380 1.05 -21.04 -7.37
N LYS A 381 2.16 -21.40 -6.71
CA LYS A 381 2.50 -20.87 -5.39
C LYS A 381 2.66 -19.36 -5.40
N LEU A 382 3.45 -18.84 -6.37
CA LEU A 382 3.76 -17.41 -6.48
C LEU A 382 2.52 -16.54 -6.74
N LEU A 383 1.53 -17.03 -7.47
CA LEU A 383 0.38 -16.26 -7.92
C LEU A 383 -0.94 -16.60 -7.21
N VAL A 384 -1.04 -17.75 -6.56
CA VAL A 384 -2.30 -18.24 -5.98
C VAL A 384 -2.14 -18.62 -4.51
N ALA A 385 -1.38 -19.69 -4.22
CA ALA A 385 -1.36 -20.30 -2.89
C ALA A 385 -0.81 -19.37 -1.81
N ASN A 386 0.28 -18.62 -2.10
CA ASN A 386 0.88 -17.71 -1.15
C ASN A 386 -0.05 -16.54 -0.84
N SER A 387 -0.70 -15.96 -1.85
CA SER A 387 -1.68 -14.90 -1.67
C SER A 387 -2.90 -15.37 -0.89
N ALA A 388 -3.45 -16.54 -1.21
CA ALA A 388 -4.57 -17.13 -0.48
C ALA A 388 -4.25 -17.32 1.02
N ARG A 389 -3.05 -17.81 1.34
CA ARG A 389 -2.57 -17.98 2.71
C ARG A 389 -2.36 -16.66 3.43
N LEU A 390 -1.71 -15.68 2.78
CA LEU A 390 -1.32 -14.42 3.41
C LEU A 390 -2.51 -13.48 3.63
N PHE A 391 -3.38 -13.32 2.64
CA PHE A 391 -4.48 -12.36 2.72
C PHE A 391 -5.74 -12.91 3.41
N SER A 392 -5.78 -14.20 3.76
CA SER A 392 -6.81 -14.73 4.64
C SER A 392 -6.58 -14.27 6.09
N ILE A 393 -7.66 -14.03 6.84
CA ILE A 393 -7.60 -13.70 8.27
C ILE A 393 -7.02 -14.89 9.06
N ALA A 394 -5.96 -14.63 9.82
CA ALA A 394 -5.32 -15.65 10.65
C ALA A 394 -6.21 -16.12 11.80
N PRO A 395 -5.98 -17.35 12.33
CA PRO A 395 -6.69 -17.90 13.48
C PRO A 395 -6.61 -17.03 14.72
#